data_5e4f42a7fee3343ade00555b6a8e3d44
#
_entry.id   5e4f42a7fee3343ade00555b6a8e3d44
#
_cell.length_a   1.000
_cell.length_b   1.000
_cell.length_c   1.000
_cell.angle_alpha   90.00
_cell.angle_beta   90.00
_cell.angle_gamma   90.00
#
_symmetry.space_group_name_H-M   'P 1'
#
loop_
_entity.id
_entity.type
_entity.pdbx_description
1 polymer ?
#
loop_
_entity_poly.entity_id
_entity_poly.type
_entity_poly.pdbx_seq_one_letter_code
_entity_poly.pdbx_strand_id
1 'polypeptide(L)'
;VSDIVALIALFVLITIAVGASAEDENRLKSLSIAWVIFLLITFPTLSTEWARMTSELVDDEGDSHYGLPDIWEGKQVVCFHFPEQNAPDGYNGARYHIDSDGTQFMSDSDWNHTGACIGGFSDFENGLALMDEAVSTSGGDFAYNSTQYTFGLQINSIADINPCDVSECSDTSGAYWSLFHNGQMAMVGISDLALESDSVITWSIETW
;
A
#
# COMPACT_ATOMS: atom_id res chain seq x y z
N VAL A 1 19.24 -14.05 3.14
CA VAL A 1 19.59 -15.21 3.99
C VAL A 1 21.05 -15.15 4.46
N SER A 2 22.01 -14.70 3.61
CA SER A 2 23.43 -14.60 3.98
C SER A 2 23.69 -13.62 5.12
N ASP A 3 22.98 -12.50 5.17
CA ASP A 3 23.22 -11.41 6.12
C ASP A 3 22.73 -11.73 7.53
N ILE A 4 21.60 -12.43 7.64
CA ILE A 4 21.10 -12.91 8.93
C ILE A 4 22.01 -13.96 9.52
N VAL A 5 22.53 -14.88 8.69
CA VAL A 5 23.47 -15.89 9.14
C VAL A 5 24.78 -15.24 9.62
N ALA A 6 25.26 -14.21 8.91
CA ALA A 6 26.43 -13.43 9.32
C ALA A 6 26.20 -12.71 10.65
N LEU A 7 25.03 -12.09 10.87
CA LEU A 7 24.66 -11.43 12.11
C LEU A 7 24.60 -12.42 13.29
N ILE A 8 23.99 -13.60 13.10
CA ILE A 8 23.94 -14.64 14.11
C ILE A 8 25.37 -15.12 14.47
N ALA A 9 26.20 -15.36 13.46
CA ALA A 9 27.58 -15.76 13.68
C ALA A 9 28.38 -14.71 14.45
N LEU A 10 28.22 -13.43 14.10
CA LEU A 10 28.84 -12.31 14.80
C LEU A 10 28.36 -12.23 16.26
N PHE A 11 27.07 -12.38 16.50
CA PHE A 11 26.49 -12.40 17.86
C PHE A 11 27.08 -13.52 18.72
N VAL A 12 27.21 -14.73 18.18
CA VAL A 12 27.84 -15.86 18.86
C VAL A 12 29.31 -15.59 19.18
N LEU A 13 30.06 -15.03 18.22
CA LEU A 13 31.46 -14.67 18.43
C LEU A 13 31.65 -13.61 19.52
N ILE A 14 30.84 -12.58 19.53
CA ILE A 14 30.87 -11.54 20.57
C ILE A 14 30.55 -12.14 21.94
N THR A 15 29.56 -13.00 22.03
CA THR A 15 29.15 -13.67 23.27
C THR A 15 30.29 -14.51 23.83
N ILE A 16 30.97 -15.29 22.97
CA ILE A 16 32.12 -16.13 23.37
C ILE A 16 33.31 -15.23 23.81
N ALA A 17 33.63 -14.19 23.01
CA ALA A 17 34.75 -13.30 23.30
C ALA A 17 34.59 -12.57 24.64
N VAL A 18 33.40 -11.99 24.86
CA VAL A 18 33.10 -11.25 26.11
C VAL A 18 33.01 -12.23 27.29
N GLY A 19 32.38 -13.40 27.11
CA GLY A 19 32.28 -14.43 28.15
C GLY A 19 33.61 -15.02 28.57
N ALA A 20 34.57 -15.11 27.63
CA ALA A 20 35.91 -15.64 27.93
C ALA A 20 36.86 -14.58 28.52
N SER A 21 36.63 -13.27 28.23
CA SER A 21 37.50 -12.18 28.65
C SER A 21 37.07 -11.53 29.96
N ALA A 22 35.83 -11.71 30.39
CA ALA A 22 35.28 -11.08 31.58
C ALA A 22 35.60 -11.92 32.85
N GLU A 23 35.96 -11.23 33.93
CA GLU A 23 36.11 -11.85 35.24
C GLU A 23 34.73 -12.42 35.70
N ASP A 24 34.76 -13.56 36.45
CA ASP A 24 33.54 -14.30 36.84
C ASP A 24 32.51 -13.41 37.56
N GLU A 25 32.97 -12.49 38.40
CA GLU A 25 32.09 -11.58 39.16
C GLU A 25 31.34 -10.55 38.24
N ASN A 26 31.92 -10.16 37.12
CA ASN A 26 31.38 -9.14 36.22
C ASN A 26 30.87 -9.70 34.89
N ARG A 27 30.98 -11.02 34.68
CA ARG A 27 30.67 -11.65 33.40
C ARG A 27 29.25 -11.38 32.91
N LEU A 28 28.23 -11.49 33.78
CA LEU A 28 26.85 -11.22 33.42
C LEU A 28 26.61 -9.74 33.05
N LYS A 29 27.24 -8.80 33.76
CA LYS A 29 27.11 -7.36 33.46
C LYS A 29 27.75 -7.05 32.11
N SER A 30 28.94 -7.57 31.84
CA SER A 30 29.65 -7.36 30.58
C SER A 30 28.92 -7.95 29.38
N LEU A 31 28.33 -9.14 29.54
CA LEU A 31 27.49 -9.76 28.52
C LEU A 31 26.21 -8.95 28.26
N SER A 32 25.53 -8.49 29.31
CA SER A 32 24.32 -7.67 29.15
C SER A 32 24.60 -6.37 28.40
N ILE A 33 25.68 -5.69 28.73
CA ILE A 33 26.10 -4.45 28.05
C ILE A 33 26.44 -4.73 26.58
N ALA A 34 27.21 -5.78 26.30
CA ALA A 34 27.57 -6.16 24.94
C ALA A 34 26.32 -6.50 24.09
N TRP A 35 25.34 -7.18 24.67
CA TRP A 35 24.09 -7.51 23.99
C TRP A 35 23.23 -6.28 23.71
N VAL A 36 23.10 -5.35 24.67
CA VAL A 36 22.37 -4.10 24.45
C VAL A 36 23.01 -3.29 23.33
N ILE A 37 24.33 -3.15 23.34
CA ILE A 37 25.05 -2.42 22.28
C ILE A 37 24.85 -3.13 20.92
N PHE A 38 24.98 -4.45 20.87
CA PHE A 38 24.76 -5.22 19.65
C PHE A 38 23.35 -5.01 19.12
N LEU A 39 22.31 -5.11 19.97
CA LEU A 39 20.93 -4.90 19.56
C LEU A 39 20.70 -3.46 19.06
N LEU A 40 21.24 -2.46 19.73
CA LEU A 40 21.10 -1.06 19.29
C LEU A 40 21.73 -0.80 17.90
N ILE A 41 22.84 -1.45 17.61
CA ILE A 41 23.52 -1.31 16.31
C ILE A 41 22.81 -2.09 15.20
N THR A 42 22.28 -3.27 15.52
CA THR A 42 21.65 -4.16 14.53
C THR A 42 20.16 -3.94 14.36
N PHE A 43 19.50 -3.25 15.28
CA PHE A 43 18.05 -3.01 15.26
C PHE A 43 17.55 -2.37 13.96
N PRO A 44 18.22 -1.32 13.39
CA PRO A 44 17.77 -0.74 12.12
C PRO A 44 17.80 -1.74 10.97
N THR A 45 18.85 -2.56 10.88
CA THR A 45 18.98 -3.59 9.82
C THR A 45 18.02 -4.76 10.03
N LEU A 46 17.79 -5.17 11.28
CA LEU A 46 16.79 -6.19 11.61
C LEU A 46 15.36 -5.73 11.32
N SER A 47 15.05 -4.46 11.58
CA SER A 47 13.71 -3.91 11.29
C SER A 47 13.42 -3.84 9.80
N THR A 48 14.38 -3.47 8.96
CA THR A 48 14.24 -3.45 7.51
C THR A 48 14.13 -4.86 6.92
N GLU A 49 14.96 -5.81 7.39
CA GLU A 49 14.86 -7.20 6.96
C GLU A 49 13.59 -7.88 7.47
N TRP A 50 13.11 -7.54 8.66
CA TRP A 50 11.83 -8.02 9.16
C TRP A 50 10.66 -7.50 8.34
N ALA A 51 10.67 -6.20 8.00
CA ALA A 51 9.66 -5.61 7.13
C ALA A 51 9.66 -6.29 5.75
N ARG A 52 10.84 -6.56 5.17
CA ARG A 52 10.98 -7.30 3.92
C ARG A 52 10.49 -8.75 4.03
N MET A 53 10.84 -9.48 5.09
CA MET A 53 10.36 -10.85 5.30
C MET A 53 8.85 -10.91 5.53
N THR A 54 8.27 -9.94 6.23
CA THR A 54 6.82 -9.89 6.42
C THR A 54 6.10 -9.52 5.14
N SER A 55 6.69 -8.70 4.27
CA SER A 55 6.15 -8.47 2.93
C SER A 55 6.25 -9.73 2.06
N GLU A 56 7.40 -10.42 2.06
CA GLU A 56 7.58 -11.69 1.32
C GLU A 56 6.70 -12.85 1.84
N LEU A 57 6.28 -12.85 3.11
CA LEU A 57 5.36 -13.86 3.68
C LEU A 57 3.87 -13.55 3.42
N VAL A 58 3.57 -12.34 2.96
CA VAL A 58 2.24 -11.91 2.51
C VAL A 58 2.06 -12.15 1.00
N ASP A 59 3.08 -12.71 0.35
CA ASP A 59 3.33 -12.71 -1.10
C ASP A 59 2.50 -13.67 -1.96
N ASP A 60 1.35 -14.18 -1.52
CA ASP A 60 0.37 -14.76 -2.46
C ASP A 60 -1.00 -14.03 -2.41
N GLU A 61 -1.22 -13.13 -1.43
CA GLU A 61 -2.38 -12.22 -1.37
C GLU A 61 -1.96 -10.74 -1.28
N GLY A 62 -0.67 -10.44 -1.37
CA GLY A 62 -0.08 -9.12 -1.10
C GLY A 62 0.62 -8.45 -2.28
N ASP A 63 0.62 -9.04 -3.46
CA ASP A 63 1.06 -8.37 -4.68
C ASP A 63 0.05 -7.28 -5.02
N SER A 64 0.48 -6.03 -4.98
CA SER A 64 -0.35 -4.88 -5.35
C SER A 64 -0.88 -4.97 -6.78
N HIS A 65 -0.18 -5.72 -7.66
CA HIS A 65 -0.57 -5.98 -9.04
C HIS A 65 -1.34 -7.30 -9.21
N TYR A 66 -1.61 -8.05 -8.12
CA TYR A 66 -2.35 -9.30 -8.21
C TYR A 66 -3.71 -9.09 -8.90
N GLY A 67 -3.94 -9.85 -9.94
CA GLY A 67 -5.16 -9.77 -10.73
C GLY A 67 -5.21 -8.60 -11.71
N LEU A 68 -4.24 -7.72 -11.76
CA LEU A 68 -4.12 -6.67 -12.78
C LEU A 68 -3.51 -7.24 -14.07
N PRO A 69 -3.72 -6.59 -15.23
CA PRO A 69 -3.15 -7.02 -16.50
C PRO A 69 -1.62 -7.02 -16.50
N ASP A 70 -1.00 -8.07 -17.04
CA ASP A 70 0.47 -8.21 -17.14
C ASP A 70 1.14 -7.03 -17.88
N ILE A 71 0.41 -6.36 -18.80
CA ILE A 71 0.92 -5.18 -19.51
C ILE A 71 1.21 -4.00 -18.61
N TRP A 72 0.69 -4.02 -17.38
CA TRP A 72 0.92 -2.98 -16.35
C TRP A 72 1.98 -3.38 -15.32
N GLU A 73 2.66 -4.52 -15.49
CA GLU A 73 3.75 -4.90 -14.60
C GLU A 73 4.81 -3.79 -14.55
N GLY A 74 5.18 -3.38 -13.33
CA GLY A 74 6.11 -2.26 -13.10
C GLY A 74 5.58 -0.88 -13.51
N LYS A 75 4.26 -0.73 -13.63
CA LYS A 75 3.57 0.52 -13.96
C LYS A 75 2.68 0.96 -12.81
N GLN A 76 2.37 2.25 -12.81
CA GLN A 76 1.47 2.82 -11.83
C GLN A 76 0.02 2.66 -12.28
N VAL A 77 -0.85 2.36 -11.29
CA VAL A 77 -2.26 2.03 -11.52
C VAL A 77 -3.13 2.73 -10.47
N VAL A 78 -4.32 3.15 -10.87
CA VAL A 78 -5.39 3.61 -9.98
C VAL A 78 -6.62 2.75 -10.17
N CYS A 79 -7.10 2.12 -9.09
CA CYS A 79 -8.30 1.31 -9.07
C CYS A 79 -9.41 1.99 -8.26
N PHE A 80 -10.62 1.90 -8.73
CA PHE A 80 -11.83 2.36 -8.05
C PHE A 80 -12.74 1.17 -7.81
N HIS A 81 -12.94 0.81 -6.55
CA HIS A 81 -13.83 -0.27 -6.12
C HIS A 81 -15.15 0.31 -5.61
N PHE A 82 -16.24 -0.07 -6.23
CA PHE A 82 -17.57 0.34 -5.81
C PHE A 82 -18.32 -0.85 -5.20
N PRO A 83 -19.29 -0.61 -4.32
CA PRO A 83 -20.26 -1.65 -3.93
C PRO A 83 -21.02 -2.15 -5.16
N GLU A 84 -21.29 -3.46 -5.25
CA GLU A 84 -21.84 -4.13 -6.43
C GLU A 84 -23.08 -3.46 -7.06
N GLN A 85 -23.90 -2.81 -6.23
CA GLN A 85 -25.16 -2.20 -6.69
C GLN A 85 -25.03 -0.70 -6.98
N ASN A 86 -23.87 -0.12 -6.80
CA ASN A 86 -23.66 1.32 -6.81
C ASN A 86 -22.49 1.76 -7.69
N ALA A 87 -22.06 0.94 -8.64
CA ALA A 87 -21.05 1.35 -9.61
C ALA A 87 -21.65 2.33 -10.64
N PRO A 88 -20.83 3.21 -11.22
CA PRO A 88 -21.23 4.03 -12.33
C PRO A 88 -21.71 3.18 -13.52
N ASP A 89 -22.58 3.76 -14.36
CA ASP A 89 -23.07 3.10 -15.57
C ASP A 89 -21.89 2.64 -16.45
N GLY A 90 -21.91 1.37 -16.84
CA GLY A 90 -20.85 0.76 -17.63
C GLY A 90 -19.74 0.08 -16.81
N TYR A 91 -19.68 0.28 -15.48
CA TYR A 91 -18.64 -0.27 -14.61
C TYR A 91 -19.19 -1.21 -13.51
N ASN A 92 -20.38 -1.74 -13.71
CA ASN A 92 -21.05 -2.66 -12.80
C ASN A 92 -20.66 -4.13 -12.98
N GLY A 93 -19.68 -4.41 -13.84
CA GLY A 93 -19.11 -5.73 -14.07
C GLY A 93 -17.66 -5.82 -13.64
N ALA A 94 -17.15 -7.04 -13.53
CA ALA A 94 -15.75 -7.29 -13.25
C ALA A 94 -14.86 -7.04 -14.48
N ARG A 95 -13.56 -6.81 -14.25
CA ARG A 95 -12.50 -6.78 -15.26
C ARG A 95 -12.51 -5.59 -16.22
N TYR A 96 -13.07 -4.47 -15.82
CA TYR A 96 -12.92 -3.23 -16.58
C TYR A 96 -11.55 -2.62 -16.35
N HIS A 97 -10.85 -2.36 -17.46
CA HIS A 97 -9.53 -1.73 -17.46
C HIS A 97 -9.50 -0.62 -18.50
N ILE A 98 -8.78 0.44 -18.19
CA ILE A 98 -8.52 1.57 -19.06
C ILE A 98 -7.01 1.77 -19.11
N ASP A 99 -6.40 1.65 -20.29
CA ASP A 99 -4.98 1.93 -20.43
C ASP A 99 -4.69 3.43 -20.39
N SER A 100 -3.46 3.81 -20.14
CA SER A 100 -2.99 5.20 -20.04
C SER A 100 -3.23 6.02 -21.31
N ASP A 101 -3.54 5.41 -22.44
CA ASP A 101 -3.96 6.07 -23.66
C ASP A 101 -5.49 6.26 -23.79
N GLY A 102 -6.26 5.85 -22.77
CA GLY A 102 -7.72 5.90 -22.73
C GLY A 102 -8.41 4.71 -23.40
N THR A 103 -7.67 3.73 -23.89
CA THR A 103 -8.25 2.52 -24.50
C THR A 103 -8.88 1.64 -23.43
N GLN A 104 -10.19 1.42 -23.53
CA GLN A 104 -10.90 0.49 -22.65
C GLN A 104 -10.76 -0.94 -23.15
N PHE A 105 -10.52 -1.87 -22.23
CA PHE A 105 -10.45 -3.28 -22.55
C PHE A 105 -10.92 -4.15 -21.38
N MET A 106 -11.28 -5.39 -21.70
CA MET A 106 -11.50 -6.44 -20.71
C MET A 106 -10.31 -7.39 -20.77
N SER A 107 -9.72 -7.68 -19.63
CA SER A 107 -8.60 -8.62 -19.56
C SER A 107 -9.03 -9.97 -18.96
N ASP A 108 -8.21 -10.99 -19.20
CA ASP A 108 -8.32 -12.30 -18.54
C ASP A 108 -7.69 -12.28 -17.13
N SER A 109 -7.40 -11.10 -16.58
CA SER A 109 -6.84 -10.93 -15.24
C SER A 109 -7.80 -11.47 -14.18
N ASP A 110 -7.25 -11.81 -13.02
CA ASP A 110 -8.02 -12.29 -11.87
C ASP A 110 -8.72 -11.15 -11.08
N TRP A 111 -8.52 -9.89 -11.50
CA TRP A 111 -9.21 -8.76 -10.89
C TRP A 111 -10.73 -8.91 -11.05
N ASN A 112 -11.42 -8.97 -9.95
CA ASN A 112 -12.85 -9.28 -9.91
C ASN A 112 -13.60 -8.36 -8.94
N HIS A 113 -13.47 -7.05 -9.17
CA HIS A 113 -14.18 -6.04 -8.41
C HIS A 113 -15.15 -5.28 -9.31
N THR A 114 -16.17 -4.69 -8.71
CA THR A 114 -17.04 -3.72 -9.37
C THR A 114 -16.33 -2.38 -9.44
N GLY A 115 -16.27 -1.81 -10.62
CA GLY A 115 -15.52 -0.58 -10.89
C GLY A 115 -14.53 -0.74 -12.02
N ALA A 116 -13.41 -0.04 -11.95
CA ALA A 116 -12.36 -0.12 -12.96
C ALA A 116 -10.98 0.16 -12.37
N CYS A 117 -9.95 -0.34 -13.07
CA CYS A 117 -8.58 0.12 -12.90
C CYS A 117 -8.13 0.88 -14.15
N ILE A 118 -7.41 1.96 -13.95
CA ILE A 118 -6.76 2.76 -14.99
C ILE A 118 -5.26 2.65 -14.75
N GLY A 119 -4.50 2.15 -15.70
CA GLY A 119 -3.10 1.80 -15.49
C GLY A 119 -2.21 2.01 -16.71
N GLY A 120 -0.97 1.55 -16.58
CA GLY A 120 0.05 1.77 -17.59
C GLY A 120 0.79 3.09 -17.46
N PHE A 121 0.59 3.80 -16.36
CA PHE A 121 1.26 5.08 -16.09
C PHE A 121 2.70 4.90 -15.64
N SER A 122 3.48 5.96 -15.76
CA SER A 122 4.87 6.02 -15.31
C SER A 122 5.23 7.43 -14.87
N ASP A 123 6.24 7.51 -14.00
CA ASP A 123 6.90 8.76 -13.64
C ASP A 123 6.05 9.75 -12.82
N PHE A 124 4.94 9.31 -12.21
CA PHE A 124 4.24 10.09 -11.22
C PHE A 124 4.89 9.91 -9.85
N GLU A 125 5.26 11.01 -9.21
CA GLU A 125 5.88 11.02 -7.88
C GLU A 125 4.85 11.19 -6.75
N ASN A 126 3.62 11.62 -7.09
CA ASN A 126 2.59 12.00 -6.13
C ASN A 126 1.23 11.37 -6.48
N GLY A 127 0.58 10.84 -5.45
CA GLY A 127 -0.69 10.12 -5.62
C GLY A 127 -1.82 10.97 -6.20
N LEU A 128 -1.92 12.26 -5.83
CA LEU A 128 -2.95 13.15 -6.36
C LEU A 128 -2.76 13.39 -7.86
N ALA A 129 -1.51 13.62 -8.29
CA ALA A 129 -1.21 13.82 -9.70
C ALA A 129 -1.54 12.58 -10.54
N LEU A 130 -1.25 11.38 -10.04
CA LEU A 130 -1.63 10.13 -10.69
C LEU A 130 -3.16 9.95 -10.73
N MET A 131 -3.87 10.29 -9.66
CA MET A 131 -5.33 10.23 -9.62
C MET A 131 -5.96 11.19 -10.62
N ASP A 132 -5.47 12.44 -10.70
CA ASP A 132 -5.97 13.44 -11.66
C ASP A 132 -5.77 12.97 -13.11
N GLU A 133 -4.62 12.37 -13.42
CA GLU A 133 -4.37 11.81 -14.75
C GLU A 133 -5.28 10.62 -15.05
N ALA A 134 -5.49 9.71 -14.10
CA ALA A 134 -6.40 8.58 -14.26
C ALA A 134 -7.85 9.04 -14.52
N VAL A 135 -8.31 10.05 -13.78
CA VAL A 135 -9.64 10.68 -14.02
C VAL A 135 -9.71 11.29 -15.41
N SER A 136 -8.66 12.02 -15.84
CA SER A 136 -8.58 12.60 -17.18
C SER A 136 -8.62 11.51 -18.27
N THR A 137 -7.84 10.46 -18.09
CA THR A 137 -7.73 9.33 -19.02
C THR A 137 -9.06 8.57 -19.18
N SER A 138 -9.84 8.45 -18.10
CA SER A 138 -11.18 7.85 -18.14
C SER A 138 -12.25 8.75 -18.78
N GLY A 139 -11.89 9.93 -19.29
CA GLY A 139 -12.85 10.90 -19.81
C GLY A 139 -13.68 11.60 -18.76
N GLY A 140 -13.30 11.49 -17.49
CA GLY A 140 -13.99 12.05 -16.35
C GLY A 140 -15.01 11.12 -15.69
N ASP A 141 -15.11 9.88 -16.12
CA ASP A 141 -16.06 8.89 -15.55
C ASP A 141 -15.87 8.67 -14.04
N PHE A 142 -14.62 8.83 -13.56
CA PHE A 142 -14.26 8.75 -12.15
C PHE A 142 -13.94 10.10 -11.53
N ALA A 143 -14.55 11.17 -12.05
CA ALA A 143 -14.42 12.51 -11.46
C ALA A 143 -14.76 12.47 -9.96
N TYR A 144 -13.98 13.18 -9.16
CA TYR A 144 -14.16 13.21 -7.72
C TYR A 144 -14.46 14.61 -7.21
N ASN A 145 -15.13 14.67 -6.06
CA ASN A 145 -15.34 15.88 -5.29
C ASN A 145 -14.57 15.76 -3.96
N SER A 146 -13.93 16.84 -3.57
CA SER A 146 -13.08 16.83 -2.39
C SER A 146 -13.22 18.09 -1.55
N THR A 147 -12.83 17.99 -0.28
CA THR A 147 -12.72 19.12 0.65
C THR A 147 -11.31 19.19 1.20
N GLN A 148 -10.69 20.37 1.08
CA GLN A 148 -9.36 20.61 1.65
C GLN A 148 -9.50 20.96 3.13
N TYR A 149 -8.84 20.16 3.97
CA TYR A 149 -8.69 20.42 5.40
C TYR A 149 -7.24 20.75 5.74
N THR A 150 -7.00 21.19 6.97
CA THR A 150 -5.63 21.47 7.45
C THR A 150 -4.75 20.22 7.56
N PHE A 151 -5.37 19.04 7.63
CA PHE A 151 -4.70 17.74 7.73
C PHE A 151 -4.67 16.95 6.40
N GLY A 152 -5.15 17.54 5.30
CA GLY A 152 -5.12 16.92 3.98
C GLY A 152 -6.41 17.07 3.18
N LEU A 153 -6.42 16.42 2.02
CA LEU A 153 -7.57 16.39 1.10
C LEU A 153 -8.47 15.21 1.45
N GLN A 154 -9.73 15.48 1.76
CA GLN A 154 -10.76 14.44 1.92
C GLN A 154 -11.55 14.28 0.64
N ILE A 155 -11.68 13.08 0.14
CA ILE A 155 -12.54 12.74 -0.99
C ILE A 155 -13.97 12.55 -0.49
N ASN A 156 -14.92 13.32 -1.01
CA ASN A 156 -16.32 13.28 -0.63
C ASN A 156 -17.13 12.33 -1.52
N SER A 157 -16.85 12.35 -2.84
CA SER A 157 -17.48 11.45 -3.81
C SER A 157 -16.51 11.12 -4.94
N ILE A 158 -16.68 9.95 -5.54
CA ILE A 158 -16.03 9.53 -6.79
C ILE A 158 -17.15 9.05 -7.72
N ALA A 159 -17.12 9.49 -8.99
CA ALA A 159 -18.18 9.20 -9.97
C ALA A 159 -19.58 9.57 -9.44
N ASP A 160 -19.69 10.71 -8.75
CA ASP A 160 -20.88 11.20 -8.07
C ASP A 160 -21.41 10.30 -6.93
N ILE A 161 -20.73 9.22 -6.58
CA ILE A 161 -21.13 8.32 -5.50
C ILE A 161 -20.55 8.85 -4.18
N ASN A 162 -21.44 9.26 -3.27
CA ASN A 162 -21.11 9.61 -1.91
C ASN A 162 -21.21 8.35 -1.02
N PRO A 163 -20.23 8.07 -0.13
CA PRO A 163 -20.25 6.88 0.72
C PRO A 163 -21.52 6.71 1.54
N CYS A 164 -22.11 7.81 2.02
CA CYS A 164 -23.35 7.74 2.82
C CYS A 164 -24.61 7.54 1.98
N ASP A 165 -24.54 7.56 0.65
CA ASP A 165 -25.67 7.21 -0.22
C ASP A 165 -25.76 5.69 -0.44
N VAL A 166 -24.65 4.98 -0.19
CA VAL A 166 -24.53 3.53 -0.41
C VAL A 166 -24.34 2.73 0.87
N SER A 167 -24.05 3.40 1.96
CA SER A 167 -23.87 2.82 3.30
C SER A 167 -24.62 3.64 4.33
N GLU A 168 -25.07 3.01 5.40
CA GLU A 168 -25.82 3.70 6.44
C GLU A 168 -24.92 4.64 7.23
N CYS A 169 -25.21 5.94 7.19
CA CYS A 169 -24.54 6.96 8.01
C CYS A 169 -25.51 7.50 9.06
N SER A 170 -25.04 7.58 10.30
CA SER A 170 -25.77 8.08 11.47
C SER A 170 -24.82 8.80 12.42
N ASP A 171 -25.29 9.23 13.59
CA ASP A 171 -24.44 9.81 14.64
C ASP A 171 -23.39 8.82 15.20
N THR A 172 -23.56 7.52 14.96
CA THR A 172 -22.72 6.44 15.51
C THR A 172 -22.08 5.54 14.45
N SER A 173 -22.37 5.75 13.19
CA SER A 173 -21.82 5.01 12.05
C SER A 173 -21.57 5.95 10.88
N GLY A 174 -20.56 5.71 10.11
CA GLY A 174 -20.25 6.49 8.94
C GLY A 174 -19.60 5.67 7.85
N ALA A 175 -19.51 6.25 6.67
CA ALA A 175 -18.82 5.68 5.53
C ALA A 175 -17.94 6.76 4.89
N TYR A 176 -16.84 6.34 4.30
CA TYR A 176 -15.88 7.24 3.66
C TYR A 176 -15.12 6.53 2.54
N TRP A 177 -14.60 7.30 1.61
CA TRP A 177 -13.64 6.81 0.63
C TRP A 177 -12.29 6.59 1.31
N SER A 178 -11.88 5.34 1.38
CA SER A 178 -10.60 4.90 1.93
C SER A 178 -9.57 4.77 0.82
N LEU A 179 -8.36 5.24 1.11
CA LEU A 179 -7.22 5.17 0.23
C LEU A 179 -6.35 3.98 0.62
N PHE A 180 -6.06 3.13 -0.33
CA PHE A 180 -5.07 2.07 -0.19
C PHE A 180 -3.91 2.32 -1.15
N HIS A 181 -2.72 2.00 -0.70
CA HIS A 181 -1.49 2.03 -1.47
C HIS A 181 -0.82 0.66 -1.38
N ASN A 182 -0.61 0.03 -2.52
CA ASN A 182 -0.04 -1.31 -2.60
C ASN A 182 -0.75 -2.30 -1.66
N GLY A 183 -2.09 -2.34 -1.73
CA GLY A 183 -2.94 -3.22 -0.94
C GLY A 183 -3.07 -2.88 0.54
N GLN A 184 -2.39 -1.86 1.05
CA GLN A 184 -2.45 -1.44 2.45
C GLN A 184 -3.12 -0.08 2.59
N MET A 185 -3.91 0.10 3.67
CA MET A 185 -4.52 1.40 3.96
C MET A 185 -3.44 2.46 4.09
N ALA A 186 -3.55 3.53 3.31
CA ALA A 186 -2.59 4.62 3.33
C ALA A 186 -2.65 5.38 4.67
N MET A 187 -1.49 5.66 5.24
CA MET A 187 -1.36 6.41 6.49
C MET A 187 -1.26 7.92 6.27
N VAL A 188 -1.26 8.35 5.01
CA VAL A 188 -1.20 9.75 4.58
C VAL A 188 -2.30 10.01 3.57
N GLY A 189 -2.69 11.28 3.39
CA GLY A 189 -3.64 11.68 2.35
C GLY A 189 -3.04 11.55 0.95
N ILE A 190 -3.92 11.48 -0.06
CA ILE A 190 -3.52 11.32 -1.48
C ILE A 190 -2.53 12.39 -1.96
N SER A 191 -2.60 13.61 -1.42
CA SER A 191 -1.71 14.72 -1.78
C SER A 191 -0.28 14.52 -1.30
N ASP A 192 -0.09 13.77 -0.20
CA ASP A 192 1.19 13.52 0.46
C ASP A 192 1.71 12.12 0.18
N LEU A 193 0.97 11.33 -0.60
CA LEU A 193 1.33 9.97 -0.95
C LEU A 193 2.46 9.99 -2.00
N ALA A 194 3.65 9.60 -1.58
CA ALA A 194 4.78 9.38 -2.49
C ALA A 194 4.61 8.03 -3.22
N LEU A 195 4.90 8.02 -4.51
CA LEU A 195 4.73 6.86 -5.36
C LEU A 195 6.08 6.30 -5.82
N GLU A 196 6.10 4.98 -6.00
CA GLU A 196 7.14 4.22 -6.67
C GLU A 196 6.71 3.88 -8.11
N SER A 197 7.59 3.29 -8.89
CA SER A 197 7.35 3.01 -10.32
C SER A 197 6.20 2.01 -10.57
N ASP A 198 5.90 1.18 -9.58
CA ASP A 198 4.91 0.09 -9.59
C ASP A 198 3.78 0.32 -8.58
N SER A 199 3.58 1.54 -8.12
CA SER A 199 2.56 1.87 -7.14
C SER A 199 1.15 1.63 -7.67
N VAL A 200 0.35 0.93 -6.88
CA VAL A 200 -1.09 0.75 -7.11
C VAL A 200 -1.86 1.52 -6.04
N ILE A 201 -2.69 2.46 -6.47
CA ILE A 201 -3.63 3.19 -5.62
C ILE A 201 -5.00 2.54 -5.78
N THR A 202 -5.66 2.25 -4.67
CA THR A 202 -7.03 1.73 -4.68
C THR A 202 -7.93 2.57 -3.80
N TRP A 203 -9.07 2.96 -4.34
CA TRP A 203 -10.13 3.62 -3.62
C TRP A 203 -11.28 2.66 -3.37
N SER A 204 -11.71 2.52 -2.13
CA SER A 204 -12.89 1.75 -1.76
C SER A 204 -13.69 2.44 -0.65
N ILE A 205 -14.98 2.10 -0.53
CA ILE A 205 -15.82 2.64 0.54
C ILE A 205 -15.68 1.74 1.77
N GLU A 206 -15.24 2.34 2.86
CA GLU A 206 -15.14 1.70 4.16
C GLU A 206 -16.13 2.31 5.15
N THR A 207 -16.53 1.53 6.15
CA THR A 207 -17.47 1.94 7.21
C THR A 207 -16.82 1.88 8.60
N TRP A 208 -17.31 2.69 9.52
CA TRP A 208 -16.87 2.72 10.93
C TRP A 208 -18.02 2.81 11.91
#